data_4c44ff1a14048031652e512d2624794e
#
_entry.id   4c44ff1a14048031652e512d2624794e
#
_cell.length_a   1.000
_cell.length_b   1.000
_cell.length_c   1.000
_cell.angle_alpha   90.00
_cell.angle_beta   90.00
_cell.angle_gamma   90.00
#
_symmetry.space_group_name_H-M   'P 1'
#
loop_
_entity.id
_entity.type
_entity.pdbx_description
1 polymer ?
#
loop_
_entity_poly.entity_id
_entity_poly.type
_entity_poly.pdbx_seq_one_letter_code
_entity_poly.pdbx_strand_id
1 'polypeptide(L)'
;MGEIITDLADLSEFKLDNELKRIKRVANRADIEVYNINKIKAQKSFEICKEIIAETNLDMHLINCEYTLDASKVIFMYTSDERVDFRDLLKKLASVFKCRIELRQVGPRDKAKIVGGIGNCGLPLCCNSFLGEFDGVSINMAKNQLLAINIDKISGVCGRLLCCLKYEDEAYKEVKKKFPKIGSFIRYEDKQCKVVGLNVISDLVKIDSEGSILFIPLSDIDKKSAPKKERRILEELAPKKEKKHDKPKQKKPRQQHKPKQYNQKPRTIKGNNSKGKKDERRN
;
A
#
# COMPACT_ATOMS: atom_id res chain seq x y z
N MET A 1 25.45 4.10 6.21
CA MET A 1 25.71 3.19 7.35
C MET A 1 24.46 2.36 7.55
N GLY A 2 24.55 1.11 7.91
CA GLY A 2 23.42 0.21 8.17
C GLY A 2 23.65 -0.58 9.44
N GLU A 3 22.58 -1.09 10.03
CA GLU A 3 22.60 -1.94 11.22
C GLU A 3 22.21 -3.35 10.82
N ILE A 4 22.86 -4.36 11.41
CA ILE A 4 22.52 -5.76 11.19
C ILE A 4 21.32 -6.06 12.10
N ILE A 5 20.20 -6.47 11.48
CA ILE A 5 18.93 -6.69 12.18
C ILE A 5 18.69 -8.19 12.44
N THR A 6 19.25 -9.05 11.61
CA THR A 6 19.04 -10.52 11.67
C THR A 6 20.38 -11.25 11.72
N ASP A 7 20.37 -12.47 12.26
CA ASP A 7 21.49 -13.39 12.18
C ASP A 7 21.77 -13.84 10.73
N LEU A 8 22.87 -14.57 10.55
CA LEU A 8 23.21 -15.17 9.27
C LEU A 8 22.12 -16.15 8.85
N ALA A 9 21.60 -15.98 7.65
CA ALA A 9 20.60 -16.87 7.06
C ALA A 9 21.00 -17.25 5.64
N ASP A 10 20.55 -18.41 5.17
CA ASP A 10 20.83 -18.89 3.82
C ASP A 10 20.05 -18.07 2.79
N LEU A 11 20.73 -17.66 1.73
CA LEU A 11 20.15 -16.90 0.61
C LEU A 11 19.01 -17.63 -0.10
N SER A 12 18.99 -18.96 -0.03
CA SER A 12 17.94 -19.79 -0.63
C SER A 12 16.58 -19.62 0.02
N GLU A 13 16.54 -19.12 1.26
CA GLU A 13 15.30 -18.90 2.02
C GLU A 13 14.61 -17.59 1.66
N PHE A 14 15.32 -16.68 1.00
CA PHE A 14 14.82 -15.35 0.67
C PHE A 14 14.59 -15.16 -0.82
N LYS A 15 13.40 -14.74 -1.21
CA LYS A 15 13.13 -14.23 -2.55
C LYS A 15 13.64 -12.80 -2.63
N LEU A 16 14.80 -12.61 -3.23
CA LEU A 16 15.40 -11.29 -3.41
C LEU A 16 15.12 -10.81 -4.84
N ASP A 17 14.44 -9.68 -4.97
CA ASP A 17 14.19 -9.04 -6.27
C ASP A 17 15.42 -8.29 -6.79
N ASN A 18 16.40 -8.01 -5.93
CA ASN A 18 17.59 -7.26 -6.26
C ASN A 18 18.86 -8.00 -5.81
N GLU A 19 19.97 -7.78 -6.56
CA GLU A 19 21.27 -8.28 -6.16
C GLU A 19 21.72 -7.72 -4.81
N LEU A 20 22.19 -8.59 -3.93
CA LEU A 20 22.73 -8.19 -2.63
C LEU A 20 24.00 -7.35 -2.81
N LYS A 21 24.02 -6.20 -2.18
CA LYS A 21 25.22 -5.38 -2.13
C LYS A 21 26.18 -5.89 -1.06
N ARG A 22 27.46 -6.05 -1.45
CA ARG A 22 28.52 -6.47 -0.54
C ARG A 22 28.70 -5.48 0.61
N ILE A 23 28.75 -5.97 1.84
CA ILE A 23 29.17 -5.17 2.99
C ILE A 23 30.65 -4.84 2.81
N LYS A 24 31.02 -3.57 2.88
CA LYS A 24 32.39 -3.13 2.69
C LYS A 24 33.25 -3.49 3.88
N ARG A 25 32.82 -3.11 5.08
CA ARG A 25 33.49 -3.36 6.36
C ARG A 25 32.56 -3.04 7.54
N VAL A 26 32.95 -3.46 8.71
CA VAL A 26 32.34 -3.02 9.96
C VAL A 26 32.66 -1.54 10.19
N ALA A 27 31.69 -0.78 10.74
CA ALA A 27 31.89 0.63 11.07
C ALA A 27 32.89 0.78 12.23
N ASN A 28 33.83 1.71 12.07
CA ASN A 28 34.78 2.06 13.11
C ASN A 28 34.25 3.23 13.96
N ARG A 29 34.97 3.58 15.02
CA ARG A 29 34.58 4.66 15.94
C ARG A 29 34.43 6.01 15.22
N ALA A 30 35.33 6.32 14.29
CA ALA A 30 35.26 7.54 13.51
C ALA A 30 34.00 7.60 12.61
N ASP A 31 33.59 6.47 11.99
CA ASP A 31 32.36 6.40 11.19
C ASP A 31 31.12 6.69 12.05
N ILE A 32 31.12 6.18 13.29
CA ILE A 32 30.01 6.40 14.25
C ILE A 32 29.95 7.87 14.66
N GLU A 33 31.08 8.49 14.91
CA GLU A 33 31.16 9.92 15.24
C GLU A 33 30.66 10.78 14.08
N VAL A 34 31.12 10.53 12.88
CA VAL A 34 30.64 11.23 11.66
C VAL A 34 29.13 11.04 11.47
N TYR A 35 28.63 9.84 11.68
CA TYR A 35 27.20 9.56 11.59
C TYR A 35 26.39 10.39 12.61
N ASN A 36 26.85 10.48 13.85
CA ASN A 36 26.20 11.26 14.90
C ASN A 36 26.22 12.77 14.58
N ILE A 37 27.35 13.27 14.06
CA ILE A 37 27.47 14.66 13.62
C ILE A 37 26.47 14.94 12.48
N ASN A 38 26.40 14.04 11.48
CA ASN A 38 25.46 14.17 10.38
C ASN A 38 24.01 14.11 10.84
N LYS A 39 23.68 13.33 11.86
CA LYS A 39 22.34 13.28 12.45
C LYS A 39 21.96 14.61 13.09
N ILE A 40 22.86 15.25 13.84
CA ILE A 40 22.63 16.59 14.41
C ILE A 40 22.50 17.64 13.32
N LYS A 41 23.36 17.55 12.27
CA LYS A 41 23.29 18.43 11.10
C LYS A 41 21.97 18.26 10.34
N ALA A 42 21.49 17.05 10.18
CA ALA A 42 20.22 16.74 9.53
C ALA A 42 19.04 17.37 10.25
N GLN A 43 19.04 17.35 11.58
CA GLN A 43 18.01 17.97 12.42
C GLN A 43 17.94 19.49 12.19
N LYS A 44 19.10 20.15 12.17
CA LYS A 44 19.17 21.60 11.87
C LYS A 44 18.72 21.91 10.44
N SER A 45 19.14 21.07 9.48
CA SER A 45 18.75 21.23 8.09
C SER A 45 17.26 20.98 7.85
N PHE A 46 16.65 20.13 8.66
CA PHE A 46 15.20 19.89 8.64
C PHE A 46 14.41 21.15 9.01
N GLU A 47 14.79 21.83 10.09
CA GLU A 47 14.10 23.06 10.51
C GLU A 47 14.27 24.18 9.47
N ILE A 48 15.49 24.39 8.96
CA ILE A 48 15.76 25.38 7.89
C ILE A 48 14.92 25.06 6.64
N CYS A 49 14.86 23.81 6.22
CA CYS A 49 14.07 23.42 5.05
C CYS A 49 12.57 23.66 5.29
N LYS A 50 12.08 23.39 6.49
CA LYS A 50 10.69 23.61 6.89
C LYS A 50 10.30 25.09 6.85
N GLU A 51 11.19 25.97 7.30
CA GLU A 51 11.02 27.43 7.20
C GLU A 51 10.93 27.88 5.73
N ILE A 52 11.85 27.42 4.88
CA ILE A 52 11.88 27.75 3.46
C ILE A 52 10.61 27.24 2.74
N ILE A 53 10.11 26.05 3.10
CA ILE A 53 8.85 25.51 2.56
C ILE A 53 7.68 26.42 2.95
N ALA A 54 7.62 26.87 4.20
CA ALA A 54 6.59 27.77 4.68
C ALA A 54 6.59 29.12 3.91
N GLU A 55 7.78 29.66 3.62
CA GLU A 55 7.92 30.88 2.82
C GLU A 55 7.50 30.72 1.35
N THR A 56 7.62 29.52 0.80
CA THR A 56 7.29 29.26 -0.61
C THR A 56 5.86 28.84 -0.84
N ASN A 57 5.03 28.73 0.22
CA ASN A 57 3.62 28.30 0.17
C ASN A 57 3.39 27.02 -0.65
N LEU A 58 4.31 26.06 -0.58
CA LEU A 58 4.18 24.78 -1.27
C LEU A 58 3.34 23.81 -0.43
N ASP A 59 2.38 23.13 -1.09
CA ASP A 59 1.57 22.10 -0.45
C ASP A 59 2.37 20.78 -0.35
N MET A 60 3.31 20.77 0.59
CA MET A 60 4.14 19.65 0.91
C MET A 60 4.48 19.61 2.41
N HIS A 61 4.56 18.40 2.94
CA HIS A 61 4.93 18.17 4.33
C HIS A 61 6.27 17.45 4.42
N LEU A 62 7.28 18.11 5.00
CA LEU A 62 8.57 17.52 5.26
C LEU A 62 8.44 16.45 6.38
N ILE A 63 9.02 15.26 6.15
CA ILE A 63 8.91 14.13 7.07
C ILE A 63 10.25 13.86 7.76
N ASN A 64 11.33 13.83 6.99
CA ASN A 64 12.66 13.52 7.48
C ASN A 64 13.74 14.17 6.62
N CYS A 65 14.93 14.30 7.20
CA CYS A 65 16.13 14.76 6.51
C CYS A 65 17.30 13.85 6.87
N GLU A 66 18.07 13.44 5.88
CA GLU A 66 19.23 12.57 6.08
C GLU A 66 20.41 13.03 5.25
N TYR A 67 21.61 12.94 5.84
CA TYR A 67 22.88 13.11 5.11
C TYR A 67 23.50 11.76 4.78
N THR A 68 24.14 11.66 3.61
CA THR A 68 25.06 10.55 3.35
C THR A 68 26.23 10.61 4.33
N LEU A 69 26.93 9.49 4.58
CA LEU A 69 28.01 9.43 5.56
C LEU A 69 29.13 10.44 5.27
N ASP A 70 29.44 10.63 3.98
CA ASP A 70 30.42 11.60 3.47
C ASP A 70 29.89 13.06 3.42
N ALA A 71 28.66 13.29 3.86
CA ALA A 71 27.96 14.57 3.80
C ALA A 71 27.91 15.24 2.40
N SER A 72 28.20 14.49 1.33
CA SER A 72 28.15 14.99 -0.05
C SER A 72 26.75 15.25 -0.54
N LYS A 73 25.75 14.58 0.06
CA LYS A 73 24.33 14.66 -0.31
C LYS A 73 23.46 14.80 0.91
N VAL A 74 22.40 15.64 0.80
CA VAL A 74 21.29 15.71 1.73
C VAL A 74 20.01 15.24 1.04
N ILE A 75 19.24 14.41 1.71
CA ILE A 75 18.00 13.83 1.22
C ILE A 75 16.87 14.36 2.11
N PHE A 76 15.94 15.11 1.53
CA PHE A 76 14.73 15.57 2.20
C PHE A 76 13.56 14.67 1.79
N MET A 77 12.96 13.98 2.75
CA MET A 77 11.79 13.12 2.53
C MET A 77 10.53 13.90 2.84
N TYR A 78 9.60 13.92 1.90
CA TYR A 78 8.36 14.70 2.02
C TYR A 78 7.14 13.92 1.50
N THR A 79 5.95 14.34 1.93
CA THR A 79 4.66 13.92 1.36
C THR A 79 3.97 15.10 0.71
N SER A 80 3.29 14.85 -0.40
CA SER A 80 2.39 15.79 -1.06
C SER A 80 1.29 15.00 -1.74
N ASP A 81 0.08 15.52 -1.77
CA ASP A 81 -1.07 14.91 -2.42
C ASP A 81 -1.03 15.16 -3.93
N GLU A 82 -0.49 16.31 -4.35
CA GLU A 82 -0.36 16.70 -5.73
C GLU A 82 1.11 16.83 -6.17
N ARG A 83 1.29 17.06 -7.47
CA ARG A 83 2.61 17.29 -8.04
C ARG A 83 3.08 18.72 -7.72
N VAL A 84 4.17 18.83 -6.98
CA VAL A 84 4.75 20.12 -6.54
C VAL A 84 5.83 20.59 -7.52
N ASP A 85 5.89 21.88 -7.80
CA ASP A 85 6.98 22.51 -8.53
C ASP A 85 8.08 22.98 -7.56
N PHE A 86 9.21 22.31 -7.58
CA PHE A 86 10.31 22.54 -6.64
C PHE A 86 11.37 23.53 -7.13
N ARG A 87 11.23 24.15 -8.31
CA ARG A 87 12.29 24.94 -8.91
C ARG A 87 12.76 26.08 -8.01
N ASP A 88 11.83 26.81 -7.41
CA ASP A 88 12.18 27.94 -6.55
C ASP A 88 12.64 27.48 -5.15
N LEU A 89 12.05 26.41 -4.63
CA LEU A 89 12.50 25.76 -3.41
C LEU A 89 13.96 25.26 -3.56
N LEU A 90 14.28 24.59 -4.66
CA LEU A 90 15.63 24.09 -4.91
C LEU A 90 16.67 25.21 -5.02
N LYS A 91 16.33 26.36 -5.63
CA LYS A 91 17.23 27.54 -5.68
C LYS A 91 17.54 28.07 -4.29
N LYS A 92 16.52 28.23 -3.44
CA LYS A 92 16.69 28.67 -2.05
C LYS A 92 17.49 27.67 -1.24
N LEU A 93 17.17 26.37 -1.33
CA LEU A 93 17.90 25.33 -0.63
C LEU A 93 19.38 25.25 -1.09
N ALA A 94 19.65 25.39 -2.39
CA ALA A 94 21.01 25.37 -2.94
C ALA A 94 21.87 26.54 -2.46
N SER A 95 21.27 27.71 -2.18
CA SER A 95 21.99 28.86 -1.61
C SER A 95 22.44 28.60 -0.17
N VAL A 96 21.70 27.78 0.59
CA VAL A 96 21.95 27.48 2.00
C VAL A 96 22.84 26.24 2.16
N PHE A 97 22.53 25.17 1.39
CA PHE A 97 23.22 23.88 1.51
C PHE A 97 24.27 23.71 0.41
N LYS A 98 25.55 23.67 0.81
CA LYS A 98 26.70 23.49 -0.12
C LYS A 98 26.95 22.01 -0.45
N CYS A 99 25.87 21.24 -0.69
CA CYS A 99 25.95 19.82 -1.04
C CYS A 99 24.83 19.48 -2.02
N ARG A 100 24.87 18.29 -2.60
CA ARG A 100 23.83 17.83 -3.51
C ARG A 100 22.51 17.63 -2.75
N ILE A 101 21.45 18.26 -3.22
CA ILE A 101 20.11 18.15 -2.63
C ILE A 101 19.27 17.15 -3.42
N GLU A 102 18.65 16.23 -2.70
CA GLU A 102 17.68 15.27 -3.25
C GLU A 102 16.35 15.43 -2.51
N LEU A 103 15.28 15.71 -3.25
CA LEU A 103 13.91 15.73 -2.74
C LEU A 103 13.27 14.38 -3.06
N ARG A 104 12.83 13.63 -2.04
CA ARG A 104 12.24 12.31 -2.18
C ARG A 104 10.82 12.30 -1.67
N GLN A 105 9.87 12.12 -2.58
CA GLN A 105 8.48 11.90 -2.18
C GLN A 105 8.32 10.51 -1.59
N VAL A 106 7.64 10.42 -0.46
CA VAL A 106 7.34 9.16 0.23
C VAL A 106 5.83 8.95 0.32
N GLY A 107 5.43 7.69 0.22
CA GLY A 107 4.03 7.32 0.32
C GLY A 107 3.51 7.37 1.77
N PRO A 108 2.17 7.32 1.98
CA PRO A 108 1.59 7.42 3.32
C PRO A 108 2.05 6.29 4.27
N ARG A 109 2.31 5.08 3.75
CA ARG A 109 2.82 3.97 4.57
C ARG A 109 4.30 4.17 4.91
N ASP A 110 5.09 4.69 3.98
CA ASP A 110 6.50 5.00 4.22
C ASP A 110 6.65 6.13 5.23
N LYS A 111 5.77 7.15 5.17
CA LYS A 111 5.64 8.16 6.23
C LYS A 111 5.40 7.50 7.59
N ALA A 112 4.41 6.61 7.69
CA ALA A 112 4.11 5.90 8.93
C ALA A 112 5.28 5.02 9.39
N LYS A 113 6.03 4.40 8.46
CA LYS A 113 7.23 3.62 8.74
C LYS A 113 8.34 4.49 9.33
N ILE A 114 8.57 5.68 8.77
CA ILE A 114 9.63 6.61 9.22
C ILE A 114 9.29 7.22 10.58
N VAL A 115 8.04 7.66 10.76
CA VAL A 115 7.58 8.30 12.00
C VAL A 115 7.44 7.29 13.14
N GLY A 116 7.03 6.06 12.81
CA GLY A 116 6.72 5.02 13.80
C GLY A 116 5.37 5.23 14.46
N GLY A 117 5.16 4.53 15.57
CA GLY A 117 3.94 4.64 16.39
C GLY A 117 3.35 3.28 16.75
N ILE A 118 2.14 3.31 17.28
CA ILE A 118 1.38 2.15 17.75
C ILE A 118 0.17 1.95 16.84
N GLY A 119 -0.07 0.70 16.45
CA GLY A 119 -1.23 0.31 15.66
C GLY A 119 -2.50 0.21 16.49
N ASN A 120 -3.65 0.05 15.81
CA ASN A 120 -4.95 -0.18 16.46
C ASN A 120 -4.99 -1.45 17.34
N CYS A 121 -4.04 -2.36 17.14
CA CYS A 121 -3.85 -3.58 17.94
C CYS A 121 -3.07 -3.34 19.24
N GLY A 122 -2.56 -2.13 19.49
CA GLY A 122 -1.75 -1.80 20.66
C GLY A 122 -0.26 -2.17 20.56
N LEU A 123 0.18 -2.73 19.41
CA LEU A 123 1.56 -3.10 19.14
C LEU A 123 2.24 -2.04 18.26
N PRO A 124 3.61 -1.99 18.27
CA PRO A 124 4.33 -1.16 17.30
C PRO A 124 3.91 -1.45 15.86
N LEU A 125 3.95 -0.43 15.00
CA LEU A 125 3.54 -0.58 13.61
C LEU A 125 4.35 -1.67 12.92
N CYS A 126 3.67 -2.62 12.27
CA CYS A 126 4.31 -3.72 11.53
C CYS A 126 5.34 -3.20 10.50
N CYS A 127 5.01 -2.10 9.82
CA CYS A 127 5.90 -1.47 8.84
C CYS A 127 7.16 -0.85 9.46
N ASN A 128 7.11 -0.47 10.72
CA ASN A 128 8.26 0.09 11.43
C ASN A 128 9.09 -0.99 12.16
N SER A 129 8.50 -2.18 12.41
CA SER A 129 9.16 -3.27 13.15
C SER A 129 9.75 -4.33 12.22
N PHE A 130 8.93 -5.24 11.70
CA PHE A 130 9.42 -6.44 11.00
C PHE A 130 9.02 -6.54 9.53
N LEU A 131 7.97 -5.82 9.09
CA LEU A 131 7.55 -5.83 7.69
C LEU A 131 8.32 -4.77 6.88
N GLY A 132 9.31 -5.18 6.12
CA GLY A 132 10.12 -4.31 5.26
C GLY A 132 9.49 -4.00 3.93
N GLU A 133 8.97 -5.03 3.26
CA GLU A 133 8.38 -4.97 1.93
C GLU A 133 6.87 -5.20 1.98
N PHE A 134 6.16 -4.59 1.05
CA PHE A 134 4.70 -4.63 1.02
C PHE A 134 4.18 -4.95 -0.36
N ASP A 135 3.67 -6.15 -0.49
CA ASP A 135 2.77 -6.52 -1.57
C ASP A 135 1.42 -5.81 -1.44
N GLY A 136 0.67 -5.79 -2.54
CA GLY A 136 -0.69 -5.25 -2.54
C GLY A 136 -1.61 -5.98 -1.55
N VAL A 137 -2.25 -5.24 -0.65
CA VAL A 137 -3.27 -5.77 0.26
C VAL A 137 -4.64 -5.62 -0.39
N SER A 138 -5.42 -6.69 -0.42
CA SER A 138 -6.77 -6.69 -1.01
C SER A 138 -7.86 -6.89 0.05
N ILE A 139 -9.05 -6.37 -0.23
CA ILE A 139 -10.24 -6.59 0.63
C ILE A 139 -10.59 -8.08 0.76
N ASN A 140 -10.23 -8.90 -0.23
CA ASN A 140 -10.45 -10.34 -0.16
C ASN A 140 -9.67 -11.01 0.99
N MET A 141 -8.52 -10.46 1.38
CA MET A 141 -7.76 -10.95 2.52
C MET A 141 -8.53 -10.73 3.83
N ALA A 142 -9.20 -9.59 3.99
CA ALA A 142 -10.09 -9.34 5.13
C ALA A 142 -11.29 -10.32 5.15
N LYS A 143 -11.88 -10.62 3.99
CA LYS A 143 -12.93 -11.65 3.86
C LYS A 143 -12.42 -13.05 4.22
N ASN A 144 -11.19 -13.37 3.82
CA ASN A 144 -10.57 -14.64 4.18
C ASN A 144 -10.40 -14.78 5.70
N GLN A 145 -10.11 -13.69 6.39
CA GLN A 145 -9.98 -13.64 7.85
C GLN A 145 -11.33 -13.44 8.56
N LEU A 146 -12.45 -13.50 7.83
CA LEU A 146 -13.82 -13.39 8.35
C LEU A 146 -14.10 -12.05 9.07
N LEU A 147 -13.34 -11.01 8.72
CA LEU A 147 -13.54 -9.68 9.27
C LEU A 147 -14.73 -8.98 8.60
N ALA A 148 -15.48 -8.23 9.39
CA ALA A 148 -16.50 -7.33 8.85
C ALA A 148 -15.86 -6.25 7.97
N ILE A 149 -16.42 -6.03 6.78
CA ILE A 149 -15.92 -5.02 5.83
C ILE A 149 -16.35 -3.64 6.33
N ASN A 150 -15.60 -3.10 7.27
CA ASN A 150 -15.68 -1.70 7.68
C ASN A 150 -14.31 -1.07 7.42
N ILE A 151 -14.26 -0.08 6.54
CA ILE A 151 -13.01 0.54 6.08
C ILE A 151 -12.22 1.11 7.26
N ASP A 152 -12.89 1.74 8.21
CA ASP A 152 -12.24 2.33 9.39
C ASP A 152 -11.55 1.27 10.27
N LYS A 153 -12.14 0.06 10.35
CA LYS A 153 -11.58 -1.03 11.17
C LYS A 153 -10.50 -1.84 10.47
N ILE A 154 -10.51 -1.86 9.13
CA ILE A 154 -9.53 -2.61 8.34
C ILE A 154 -8.44 -1.72 7.73
N SER A 155 -8.42 -0.42 8.07
CA SER A 155 -7.38 0.54 7.69
C SER A 155 -6.40 0.79 8.82
N GLY A 156 -5.13 0.93 8.47
CA GLY A 156 -4.07 1.31 9.40
C GLY A 156 -3.97 2.83 9.56
N VAL A 157 -3.10 3.27 10.47
CA VAL A 157 -2.82 4.71 10.70
C VAL A 157 -2.29 5.44 9.46
N CYS A 158 -1.79 4.71 8.47
CA CYS A 158 -1.37 5.24 7.18
C CYS A 158 -2.52 5.45 6.18
N GLY A 159 -3.78 5.20 6.56
CA GLY A 159 -4.96 5.30 5.69
C GLY A 159 -5.10 4.17 4.65
N ARG A 160 -4.14 3.23 4.56
CA ARG A 160 -4.21 2.06 3.68
C ARG A 160 -4.68 0.83 4.45
N LEU A 161 -5.13 -0.20 3.72
CA LEU A 161 -5.49 -1.48 4.34
C LEU A 161 -4.37 -2.02 5.23
N LEU A 162 -4.74 -2.65 6.33
CA LEU A 162 -3.83 -3.23 7.32
C LEU A 162 -2.86 -4.22 6.68
N CYS A 163 -1.57 -4.03 6.89
CA CYS A 163 -0.52 -4.92 6.36
C CYS A 163 -0.54 -6.31 7.01
N CYS A 164 -1.00 -6.44 8.26
CA CYS A 164 -1.19 -7.73 8.92
C CYS A 164 -2.19 -8.63 8.17
N LEU A 165 -3.17 -8.06 7.45
CA LEU A 165 -4.09 -8.85 6.62
C LEU A 165 -3.34 -9.67 5.55
N LYS A 166 -2.33 -9.10 4.92
CA LYS A 166 -1.50 -9.82 3.95
C LYS A 166 -0.58 -10.82 4.65
N TYR A 167 0.04 -10.39 5.74
CA TYR A 167 0.97 -11.23 6.50
C TYR A 167 0.33 -12.53 6.99
N GLU A 168 -0.91 -12.45 7.47
CA GLU A 168 -1.63 -13.60 8.03
C GLU A 168 -2.47 -14.37 7.00
N ASP A 169 -2.69 -13.84 5.77
CA ASP A 169 -3.63 -14.39 4.79
C ASP A 169 -3.34 -15.85 4.42
N GLU A 170 -2.07 -16.23 4.32
CA GLU A 170 -1.67 -17.61 3.98
C GLU A 170 -1.99 -18.57 5.12
N ALA A 171 -1.66 -18.21 6.36
CA ALA A 171 -1.98 -19.00 7.54
C ALA A 171 -3.49 -19.22 7.68
N TYR A 172 -4.30 -18.15 7.52
CA TYR A 172 -5.75 -18.27 7.52
C TYR A 172 -6.30 -19.14 6.40
N LYS A 173 -5.74 -19.08 5.20
CA LYS A 173 -6.13 -19.95 4.09
C LYS A 173 -5.86 -21.42 4.38
N GLU A 174 -4.72 -21.71 4.99
CA GLU A 174 -4.35 -23.08 5.34
C GLU A 174 -5.26 -23.66 6.41
N VAL A 175 -5.46 -22.92 7.49
CA VAL A 175 -6.34 -23.37 8.58
C VAL A 175 -7.77 -23.52 8.10
N LYS A 176 -8.29 -22.58 7.30
CA LYS A 176 -9.65 -22.67 6.73
C LYS A 176 -9.91 -23.91 5.86
N LYS A 177 -8.89 -24.53 5.27
CA LYS A 177 -9.06 -25.78 4.53
C LYS A 177 -9.56 -26.93 5.42
N LYS A 178 -9.31 -26.84 6.74
CA LYS A 178 -9.76 -27.83 7.73
C LYS A 178 -11.22 -27.65 8.13
N PHE A 179 -11.76 -26.46 7.93
CA PHE A 179 -13.13 -26.10 8.35
C PHE A 179 -14.17 -26.41 7.26
N PRO A 180 -15.43 -26.69 7.67
CA PRO A 180 -16.53 -26.77 6.73
C PRO A 180 -16.82 -25.41 6.08
N LYS A 181 -17.40 -25.43 4.88
CA LYS A 181 -17.77 -24.18 4.19
C LYS A 181 -18.94 -23.51 4.89
N ILE A 182 -18.88 -22.18 5.06
CA ILE A 182 -20.03 -21.39 5.55
C ILE A 182 -21.23 -21.62 4.62
N GLY A 183 -22.40 -21.88 5.22
CA GLY A 183 -23.63 -22.22 4.50
C GLY A 183 -23.78 -23.72 4.17
N SER A 184 -22.76 -24.56 4.42
CA SER A 184 -22.90 -26.02 4.28
C SER A 184 -23.66 -26.59 5.49
N PHE A 185 -24.22 -27.80 5.28
CA PHE A 185 -24.86 -28.55 6.34
C PHE A 185 -23.88 -29.58 6.88
N ILE A 186 -23.84 -29.72 8.20
CA ILE A 186 -23.04 -30.71 8.91
C ILE A 186 -23.99 -31.49 9.85
N ARG A 187 -23.60 -32.71 10.20
CA ARG A 187 -24.33 -33.51 11.20
C ARG A 187 -23.66 -33.30 12.55
N TYR A 188 -24.48 -32.94 13.55
CA TYR A 188 -24.07 -32.79 14.93
C TYR A 188 -25.21 -33.34 15.83
N GLU A 189 -24.88 -34.25 16.76
CA GLU A 189 -25.87 -34.92 17.64
C GLU A 189 -27.10 -35.45 16.88
N ASP A 190 -26.85 -36.17 15.78
CA ASP A 190 -27.90 -36.72 14.89
C ASP A 190 -28.81 -35.71 14.19
N LYS A 191 -28.58 -34.42 14.35
CA LYS A 191 -29.30 -33.37 13.67
C LYS A 191 -28.51 -32.75 12.54
N GLN A 192 -29.23 -32.31 11.49
CA GLN A 192 -28.61 -31.51 10.42
C GLN A 192 -28.57 -30.03 10.83
N CYS A 193 -27.36 -29.50 10.97
CA CYS A 193 -27.12 -28.12 11.36
C CYS A 193 -26.46 -27.35 10.22
N LYS A 194 -26.85 -26.10 10.03
CA LYS A 194 -26.28 -25.20 9.04
C LYS A 194 -25.09 -24.46 9.62
N VAL A 195 -23.97 -24.46 8.92
CA VAL A 195 -22.78 -23.66 9.29
C VAL A 195 -23.05 -22.18 9.01
N VAL A 196 -23.11 -21.35 10.04
CA VAL A 196 -23.37 -19.90 9.95
C VAL A 196 -22.08 -19.08 10.00
N GLY A 197 -21.06 -19.58 10.70
CA GLY A 197 -19.79 -18.87 10.86
C GLY A 197 -18.67 -19.76 11.33
N LEU A 198 -17.46 -19.21 11.33
CA LEU A 198 -16.24 -19.90 11.77
C LEU A 198 -15.47 -18.98 12.71
N ASN A 199 -14.88 -19.54 13.75
CA ASN A 199 -13.84 -18.89 14.53
C ASN A 199 -12.55 -19.70 14.38
N VAL A 200 -11.70 -19.22 13.49
CA VAL A 200 -10.46 -19.91 13.08
C VAL A 200 -9.43 -19.92 14.22
N ILE A 201 -9.44 -18.89 15.08
CA ILE A 201 -8.46 -18.75 16.17
C ILE A 201 -8.76 -19.73 17.31
N SER A 202 -10.06 -19.95 17.60
CA SER A 202 -10.48 -20.82 18.72
C SER A 202 -10.90 -22.21 18.25
N ASP A 203 -10.69 -22.57 16.98
CA ASP A 203 -11.10 -23.83 16.35
C ASP A 203 -12.59 -24.15 16.57
N LEU A 204 -13.46 -23.12 16.56
CA LEU A 204 -14.88 -23.25 16.77
C LEU A 204 -15.67 -23.02 15.48
N VAL A 205 -16.71 -23.83 15.28
CA VAL A 205 -17.69 -23.66 14.22
C VAL A 205 -19.01 -23.20 14.81
N LYS A 206 -19.53 -22.12 14.26
CA LYS A 206 -20.85 -21.59 14.62
C LYS A 206 -21.90 -22.25 13.74
N ILE A 207 -22.80 -23.01 14.34
CA ILE A 207 -23.88 -23.72 13.66
C ILE A 207 -25.23 -23.20 14.09
N ASP A 208 -26.20 -23.32 13.20
CA ASP A 208 -27.61 -23.09 13.45
C ASP A 208 -28.32 -24.43 13.44
N SER A 209 -28.89 -24.78 14.61
CA SER A 209 -29.73 -25.95 14.83
C SER A 209 -31.14 -25.52 15.21
N GLU A 210 -32.07 -25.61 14.26
CA GLU A 210 -33.49 -25.28 14.48
C GLU A 210 -33.74 -23.89 15.09
N GLY A 211 -32.95 -22.88 14.67
CA GLY A 211 -33.05 -21.50 15.18
C GLY A 211 -32.17 -21.20 16.41
N SER A 212 -31.52 -22.23 16.98
CA SER A 212 -30.55 -22.04 18.07
C SER A 212 -29.12 -22.00 17.54
N ILE A 213 -28.37 -20.99 17.97
CA ILE A 213 -26.96 -20.83 17.55
C ILE A 213 -26.04 -21.50 18.57
N LEU A 214 -25.29 -22.50 18.13
CA LEU A 214 -24.33 -23.24 18.95
C LEU A 214 -22.92 -23.01 18.44
N PHE A 215 -21.94 -23.05 19.35
CA PHE A 215 -20.51 -23.07 19.03
C PHE A 215 -19.95 -24.42 19.39
N ILE A 216 -19.48 -25.14 18.39
CA ILE A 216 -18.91 -26.49 18.55
C ILE A 216 -17.45 -26.50 18.17
N PRO A 217 -16.59 -27.29 18.87
CA PRO A 217 -15.21 -27.50 18.46
C PRO A 217 -15.14 -28.18 17.10
N LEU A 218 -14.12 -27.86 16.32
CA LEU A 218 -13.87 -28.49 15.01
C LEU A 218 -13.64 -30.01 15.14
N SER A 219 -13.11 -30.47 16.30
CA SER A 219 -12.90 -31.88 16.62
C SER A 219 -14.17 -32.72 16.64
N ASP A 220 -15.28 -32.09 17.04
CA ASP A 220 -16.56 -32.79 17.27
C ASP A 220 -17.42 -32.86 16.01
N ILE A 221 -16.92 -32.31 14.92
CA ILE A 221 -17.58 -32.37 13.63
C ILE A 221 -17.20 -33.67 12.95
N ASP A 222 -18.16 -34.58 12.80
CA ASP A 222 -18.01 -35.79 12.00
C ASP A 222 -17.64 -35.40 10.56
N LYS A 223 -16.43 -35.79 10.13
CA LYS A 223 -15.90 -35.51 8.78
C LYS A 223 -16.66 -36.25 7.67
N LYS A 224 -17.64 -37.07 8.01
CA LYS A 224 -18.55 -37.72 7.07
C LYS A 224 -19.65 -36.74 6.69
N SER A 225 -19.33 -35.86 5.70
CA SER A 225 -20.33 -35.00 5.04
C SER A 225 -21.56 -35.82 4.61
N ALA A 226 -22.75 -35.20 4.72
CA ALA A 226 -24.03 -35.74 4.25
C ALA A 226 -23.91 -36.44 2.88
N PRO A 227 -24.55 -37.61 2.69
CA PRO A 227 -24.43 -38.40 1.49
C PRO A 227 -24.88 -37.60 0.27
N LYS A 228 -24.15 -37.75 -0.85
CA LYS A 228 -24.40 -37.05 -2.12
C LYS A 228 -25.85 -37.10 -2.64
N LYS A 229 -26.65 -38.06 -2.19
CA LYS A 229 -28.06 -38.21 -2.57
C LYS A 229 -28.97 -37.12 -1.97
N GLU A 230 -28.77 -36.72 -0.73
CA GLU A 230 -29.60 -35.68 -0.09
C GLU A 230 -29.32 -34.26 -0.63
N ARG A 231 -28.08 -34.02 -1.09
CA ARG A 231 -27.75 -32.79 -1.78
C ARG A 231 -28.61 -32.54 -3.02
N ARG A 232 -28.91 -33.56 -3.82
CA ARG A 232 -29.77 -33.45 -5.00
C ARG A 232 -31.23 -33.12 -4.63
N ILE A 233 -31.75 -33.75 -3.57
CA ILE A 233 -33.13 -33.51 -3.12
C ILE A 233 -33.31 -32.10 -2.56
N LEU A 234 -32.30 -31.59 -1.82
CA LEU A 234 -32.32 -30.20 -1.31
C LEU A 234 -32.10 -29.14 -2.39
N GLU A 235 -31.33 -29.45 -3.43
CA GLU A 235 -31.20 -28.58 -4.61
C GLU A 235 -32.49 -28.56 -5.47
N GLU A 236 -33.24 -29.65 -5.52
CA GLU A 236 -34.54 -29.73 -6.21
C GLU A 236 -35.70 -29.08 -5.41
N LEU A 237 -35.62 -29.09 -4.08
CA LEU A 237 -36.60 -28.46 -3.19
C LEU A 237 -36.31 -26.99 -2.87
N ALA A 238 -35.09 -26.50 -3.20
CA ALA A 238 -34.79 -25.09 -3.06
C ALA A 238 -35.66 -24.28 -4.03
N PRO A 239 -36.41 -23.24 -3.55
CA PRO A 239 -37.20 -22.43 -4.43
C PRO A 239 -36.30 -21.88 -5.51
N LYS A 240 -36.56 -22.27 -6.77
CA LYS A 240 -35.85 -21.75 -7.95
C LYS A 240 -35.98 -20.25 -7.85
N LYS A 241 -34.89 -19.55 -7.57
CA LYS A 241 -34.84 -18.10 -7.71
C LYS A 241 -35.32 -17.79 -9.11
N GLU A 242 -36.49 -17.19 -9.25
CA GLU A 242 -37.00 -16.71 -10.51
C GLU A 242 -35.87 -15.94 -11.20
N LYS A 243 -35.45 -16.44 -12.33
CA LYS A 243 -34.53 -15.71 -13.19
C LYS A 243 -35.23 -14.41 -13.49
N LYS A 244 -34.80 -13.32 -12.87
CA LYS A 244 -35.23 -12.00 -13.29
C LYS A 244 -34.98 -11.96 -14.79
N HIS A 245 -36.08 -11.89 -15.53
CA HIS A 245 -36.04 -11.70 -16.99
C HIS A 245 -35.10 -10.54 -17.27
N ASP A 246 -33.94 -10.85 -17.85
CA ASP A 246 -33.08 -9.85 -18.45
C ASP A 246 -33.91 -9.05 -19.42
N LYS A 247 -34.23 -7.82 -19.06
CA LYS A 247 -34.81 -6.87 -20.00
C LYS A 247 -33.86 -6.82 -21.22
N PRO A 248 -34.37 -6.97 -22.46
CA PRO A 248 -33.52 -6.93 -23.63
C PRO A 248 -32.74 -5.61 -23.62
N LYS A 249 -31.41 -5.70 -23.63
CA LYS A 249 -30.52 -4.55 -23.74
C LYS A 249 -30.93 -3.77 -25.00
N GLN A 250 -31.62 -2.66 -24.83
CA GLN A 250 -31.85 -1.71 -25.92
C GLN A 250 -30.47 -1.28 -26.41
N LYS A 251 -30.17 -1.68 -27.66
CA LYS A 251 -28.98 -1.22 -28.37
C LYS A 251 -29.10 0.31 -28.48
N LYS A 252 -28.23 1.02 -27.74
CA LYS A 252 -28.07 2.46 -27.92
C LYS A 252 -27.79 2.73 -29.42
N PRO A 253 -28.47 3.69 -30.05
CA PRO A 253 -28.21 4.02 -31.43
C PRO A 253 -26.75 4.47 -31.55
N ARG A 254 -26.07 3.90 -32.55
CA ARG A 254 -24.69 4.18 -32.92
C ARG A 254 -24.60 5.66 -33.27
N GLN A 255 -24.04 6.48 -32.39
CA GLN A 255 -23.76 7.88 -32.69
C GLN A 255 -22.82 7.92 -33.90
N GLN A 256 -23.33 8.44 -35.01
CA GLN A 256 -22.54 8.72 -36.19
C GLN A 256 -21.49 9.78 -35.81
N HIS A 257 -20.22 9.42 -35.97
CA HIS A 257 -19.12 10.34 -35.84
C HIS A 257 -19.30 11.51 -36.81
N LYS A 258 -19.60 12.69 -36.28
CA LYS A 258 -19.45 13.93 -37.04
C LYS A 258 -17.95 14.14 -37.32
N PRO A 259 -17.57 14.45 -38.58
CA PRO A 259 -16.16 14.70 -38.89
C PRO A 259 -15.67 15.93 -38.12
N LYS A 260 -14.51 15.81 -37.47
CA LYS A 260 -13.82 16.91 -36.82
C LYS A 260 -13.48 17.96 -37.87
N GLN A 261 -14.09 19.13 -37.79
CA GLN A 261 -13.66 20.30 -38.54
C GLN A 261 -12.27 20.71 -38.04
N TYR A 262 -11.32 20.59 -38.96
CA TYR A 262 -9.93 21.03 -38.77
C TYR A 262 -9.93 22.56 -38.88
N ASN A 263 -9.88 23.27 -37.78
CA ASN A 263 -9.68 24.73 -37.73
C ASN A 263 -8.22 25.02 -38.14
N GLN A 264 -8.06 25.32 -39.43
CA GLN A 264 -6.84 25.90 -39.97
C GLN A 264 -6.74 27.35 -39.47
N LYS A 265 -5.85 27.62 -38.58
CA LYS A 265 -5.40 28.99 -38.27
C LYS A 265 -4.58 29.53 -39.47
N PRO A 266 -4.83 30.74 -39.97
CA PRO A 266 -4.07 31.27 -41.11
C PRO A 266 -2.61 31.51 -40.70
N ARG A 267 -1.70 30.95 -41.48
CA ARG A 267 -0.27 31.24 -41.45
C ARG A 267 -0.06 32.66 -41.97
N THR A 268 0.30 33.60 -41.08
CA THR A 268 0.86 34.89 -41.46
C THR A 268 2.24 34.69 -42.06
N ILE A 269 2.35 34.90 -43.35
CA ILE A 269 3.61 35.01 -44.09
C ILE A 269 4.26 36.31 -43.70
N LYS A 270 5.35 36.27 -42.96
CA LYS A 270 6.24 37.44 -42.78
C LYS A 270 7.22 37.46 -43.97
N GLY A 271 6.99 38.45 -44.81
CA GLY A 271 7.84 38.71 -45.96
C GLY A 271 9.24 39.10 -45.57
N ASN A 272 10.18 38.52 -46.33
CA ASN A 272 11.59 38.95 -46.41
C ASN A 272 11.64 40.35 -47.01
N ASN A 273 12.23 41.29 -46.29
CA ASN A 273 12.79 42.49 -46.94
C ASN A 273 14.26 42.63 -46.51
N SER A 274 15.07 42.28 -47.45
CA SER A 274 16.50 42.62 -47.56
C SER A 274 16.62 44.07 -47.94
N LYS A 275 17.56 44.76 -47.34
CA LYS A 275 18.38 45.94 -47.72
C LYS A 275 18.52 46.78 -46.46
N GLY A 276 19.70 47.22 -46.09
CA GLY A 276 20.89 47.61 -46.71
C GLY A 276 21.92 48.07 -45.67
N LYS A 277 23.14 47.89 -46.04
CA LYS A 277 24.35 48.38 -45.40
C LYS A 277 24.24 49.86 -44.94
N LYS A 278 24.82 50.17 -43.80
CA LYS A 278 25.79 51.27 -43.72
C LYS A 278 26.62 51.12 -42.46
N ASP A 279 27.93 51.06 -42.70
CA ASP A 279 29.01 51.40 -41.76
C ASP A 279 28.75 52.76 -41.14
N GLU A 280 29.09 52.95 -39.87
CA GLU A 280 29.84 54.11 -39.41
C GLU A 280 30.43 53.82 -38.01
N ARG A 281 31.72 54.11 -37.99
CA ARG A 281 32.67 54.02 -36.89
C ARG A 281 32.50 55.16 -35.88
N ARG A 282 33.13 54.94 -34.71
CA ARG A 282 33.58 55.96 -33.71
C ARG A 282 32.50 56.39 -32.71
N ASN A 283 32.74 56.27 -31.46
CA ASN A 283 33.85 56.55 -30.52
C ASN A 283 33.74 55.63 -29.31
#